data_e2ae0d21ffc8862242c0d8b66094da41
#
_entry.id   e2ae0d21ffc8862242c0d8b66094da41
#
_cell.length_a   1.000
_cell.length_b   1.000
_cell.length_c   1.000
_cell.angle_alpha   90.00
_cell.angle_beta   90.00
_cell.angle_gamma   90.00
#
_symmetry.space_group_name_H-M   'P 1'
#
loop_
_entity.id
_entity.type
_entity.pdbx_description
1 polymer ?
#
loop_
_entity_poly.entity_id
_entity_poly.type
_entity_poly.pdbx_seq_one_letter_code
_entity_poly.pdbx_strand_id
1 'polypeptide(L)'
;MKNQLSRSRRARTTSKSVRPLEQRVAVVAGATRGAGRGIARALGEAGAIVYCTGRSVRGNLSPYGRPETIDETAAMIRAAGGTAIPVRVDHTVESEVEALFRRIEAEHGRVDVLASSIAGEDPMMGQWGSFWQADLKNADAILRQGLVSHIITAKHAAPIMIANRSGLIVEVTENDILGGGGNPMSQMVKLGLKGLALNMAAELRPYDVAAIAITPGFLRSEAMLQHQGVTEANWRDGGKKDKNFLESESPLFVGRAVAALAADPNVLNRSGQLLSSWQLSREYKFTDYDGRRPDWGRLAVDFSVLPPPLVDMLRTGTQLQLEWLKTVTEHTKEFLAKIPEAPASRRKTPARRKKTTTRGRADP
;
A
#
# COMPACT_ATOMS: atom_id res chain seq x y z
N MET A 1 -50.93 43.16 25.69
CA MET A 1 -50.95 41.93 24.91
C MET A 1 -49.57 41.76 24.28
N LYS A 2 -48.70 40.89 24.87
CA LYS A 2 -47.33 40.62 24.41
C LYS A 2 -47.29 39.20 23.82
N ASN A 3 -47.13 39.11 22.50
CA ASN A 3 -46.92 37.84 21.80
C ASN A 3 -45.48 37.39 21.94
N GLN A 4 -45.24 36.29 22.66
CA GLN A 4 -43.98 35.59 22.71
C GLN A 4 -43.97 34.55 21.57
N LEU A 5 -43.13 34.80 20.55
CA LEU A 5 -42.81 33.83 19.53
C LEU A 5 -41.74 32.88 20.07
N SER A 6 -42.12 31.64 20.36
CA SER A 6 -41.24 30.54 20.68
C SER A 6 -40.46 30.10 19.44
N ARG A 7 -39.17 30.40 19.37
CA ARG A 7 -38.24 29.84 18.36
C ARG A 7 -37.88 28.42 18.74
N SER A 8 -38.50 27.47 18.08
CA SER A 8 -38.10 26.06 18.10
C SER A 8 -36.67 25.94 17.61
N ARG A 9 -35.72 25.55 18.50
CA ARG A 9 -34.39 25.12 18.16
C ARG A 9 -34.50 23.71 17.48
N ARG A 10 -34.49 23.66 16.14
CA ARG A 10 -34.24 22.41 15.42
C ARG A 10 -32.86 21.90 15.81
N ALA A 11 -32.80 20.79 16.52
CA ALA A 11 -31.57 20.02 16.71
C ALA A 11 -30.99 19.67 15.36
N ARG A 12 -29.78 20.15 15.06
CA ARG A 12 -28.98 19.70 13.93
C ARG A 12 -28.57 18.28 14.23
N THR A 13 -29.26 17.30 13.67
CA THR A 13 -28.77 15.94 13.56
C THR A 13 -27.53 16.00 12.68
N THR A 14 -26.34 15.90 13.28
CA THR A 14 -25.09 15.66 12.57
C THR A 14 -25.19 14.28 11.95
N SER A 15 -25.43 14.22 10.64
CA SER A 15 -25.29 12.97 9.90
C SER A 15 -23.87 12.48 10.12
N LYS A 16 -23.73 11.31 10.75
CA LYS A 16 -22.44 10.63 10.89
C LYS A 16 -21.93 10.42 9.46
N SER A 17 -20.85 11.10 9.08
CA SER A 17 -20.24 10.91 7.76
C SER A 17 -19.85 9.43 7.65
N VAL A 18 -20.42 8.73 6.70
CA VAL A 18 -20.08 7.32 6.43
C VAL A 18 -18.61 7.28 6.06
N ARG A 19 -17.80 6.57 6.86
CA ARG A 19 -16.38 6.38 6.58
C ARG A 19 -16.24 5.28 5.52
N PRO A 20 -15.51 5.52 4.43
CA PRO A 20 -15.50 4.61 3.26
C PRO A 20 -14.95 3.22 3.57
N LEU A 21 -14.13 3.06 4.62
CA LEU A 21 -13.53 1.79 5.02
C LEU A 21 -14.09 1.26 6.36
N GLU A 22 -15.28 1.72 6.76
CA GLU A 22 -15.90 1.24 7.99
C GLU A 22 -16.06 -0.30 7.96
N GLN A 23 -15.67 -0.98 9.04
CA GLN A 23 -15.62 -2.45 9.18
C GLN A 23 -14.60 -3.18 8.28
N ARG A 24 -13.78 -2.50 7.48
CA ARG A 24 -12.68 -3.13 6.76
C ARG A 24 -11.51 -3.39 7.69
N VAL A 25 -10.83 -4.50 7.48
CA VAL A 25 -9.63 -4.89 8.24
C VAL A 25 -8.39 -4.62 7.41
N ALA A 26 -7.51 -3.78 7.94
CA ALA A 26 -6.25 -3.40 7.29
C ALA A 26 -5.05 -3.84 8.13
N VAL A 27 -4.06 -4.44 7.50
CA VAL A 27 -2.77 -4.73 8.08
C VAL A 27 -1.74 -3.81 7.46
N VAL A 28 -1.03 -3.04 8.30
CA VAL A 28 0.09 -2.22 7.84
C VAL A 28 1.37 -2.79 8.42
N ALA A 29 2.10 -3.49 7.57
CA ALA A 29 3.40 -4.05 7.90
C ALA A 29 4.47 -2.96 7.80
N GLY A 30 5.18 -2.69 8.91
CA GLY A 30 6.11 -1.58 9.01
C GLY A 30 5.44 -0.23 9.38
N ALA A 31 4.41 -0.26 10.23
CA ALA A 31 3.62 0.92 10.64
C ALA A 31 4.33 1.84 11.66
N THR A 32 5.63 1.69 11.88
CA THR A 32 6.36 2.39 12.96
C THR A 32 6.55 3.88 12.66
N ARG A 33 6.90 4.23 11.42
CA ARG A 33 7.25 5.59 10.95
C ARG A 33 7.06 5.73 9.45
N GLY A 34 7.35 6.92 8.91
CA GLY A 34 7.37 7.22 7.48
C GLY A 34 6.08 6.83 6.77
N ALA A 35 6.21 6.25 5.57
CA ALA A 35 5.06 5.85 4.75
C ALA A 35 4.10 4.92 5.49
N GLY A 36 4.61 3.89 6.18
CA GLY A 36 3.78 2.94 6.92
C GLY A 36 2.94 3.62 8.02
N ARG A 37 3.51 4.55 8.79
CA ARG A 37 2.75 5.36 9.77
C ARG A 37 1.67 6.19 9.09
N GLY A 38 1.99 6.86 7.99
CA GLY A 38 1.04 7.67 7.23
C GLY A 38 -0.10 6.85 6.66
N ILE A 39 0.20 5.67 6.10
CA ILE A 39 -0.78 4.72 5.56
C ILE A 39 -1.71 4.23 6.68
N ALA A 40 -1.15 3.79 7.81
CA ALA A 40 -1.94 3.34 8.95
C ALA A 40 -2.91 4.42 9.44
N ARG A 41 -2.44 5.67 9.55
CA ARG A 41 -3.29 6.81 9.93
C ARG A 41 -4.41 7.05 8.94
N ALA A 42 -4.10 7.13 7.65
CA ALA A 42 -5.10 7.40 6.62
C ALA A 42 -6.18 6.32 6.55
N LEU A 43 -5.80 5.04 6.66
CA LEU A 43 -6.74 3.93 6.70
C LEU A 43 -7.64 3.99 7.95
N GLY A 44 -7.07 4.33 9.12
CA GLY A 44 -7.83 4.52 10.36
C GLY A 44 -8.77 5.73 10.29
N GLU A 45 -8.35 6.85 9.73
CA GLU A 45 -9.18 8.03 9.49
C GLU A 45 -10.34 7.69 8.53
N ALA A 46 -10.11 6.83 7.56
CA ALA A 46 -11.13 6.31 6.64
C ALA A 46 -12.07 5.27 7.26
N GLY A 47 -11.82 4.82 8.51
CA GLY A 47 -12.71 3.96 9.27
C GLY A 47 -12.29 2.49 9.36
N ALA A 48 -11.16 2.10 8.80
CA ALA A 48 -10.67 0.74 8.90
C ALA A 48 -10.23 0.38 10.34
N ILE A 49 -10.34 -0.90 10.68
CA ILE A 49 -9.66 -1.51 11.83
C ILE A 49 -8.22 -1.78 11.39
N VAL A 50 -7.26 -1.06 11.97
CA VAL A 50 -5.86 -1.09 11.50
C VAL A 50 -4.98 -1.88 12.46
N TYR A 51 -4.41 -2.99 11.99
CA TYR A 51 -3.32 -3.66 12.66
C TYR A 51 -2.01 -2.96 12.31
N CYS A 52 -1.45 -2.23 13.29
CA CYS A 52 -0.16 -1.56 13.17
C CYS A 52 0.93 -2.55 13.56
N THR A 53 1.71 -3.07 12.60
CA THR A 53 2.70 -4.09 12.88
C THR A 53 4.13 -3.62 12.62
N GLY A 54 5.08 -4.17 13.37
CA GLY A 54 6.50 -3.82 13.30
C GLY A 54 7.24 -4.25 14.55
N ARG A 55 8.58 -4.09 14.55
CA ARG A 55 9.46 -4.55 15.63
C ARG A 55 9.53 -3.57 16.81
N SER A 56 9.39 -2.27 16.52
CA SER A 56 9.58 -1.22 17.54
C SER A 56 8.30 -0.99 18.32
N VAL A 57 8.33 -1.32 19.59
CA VAL A 57 7.25 -1.14 20.56
C VAL A 57 7.71 -0.28 21.73
N ARG A 58 6.78 0.23 22.53
CA ARG A 58 7.09 0.99 23.73
C ARG A 58 7.95 0.12 24.68
N GLY A 59 9.10 0.64 25.09
CA GLY A 59 10.05 -0.05 25.96
C GLY A 59 10.99 -1.04 25.24
N ASN A 60 10.77 -1.31 23.93
CA ASN A 60 11.68 -2.16 23.13
C ASN A 60 11.78 -1.58 21.70
N LEU A 61 12.73 -0.67 21.54
CA LEU A 61 12.98 -0.02 20.25
C LEU A 61 13.70 -0.96 19.30
N SER A 62 13.62 -0.67 18.00
CA SER A 62 14.36 -1.41 16.99
C SER A 62 15.88 -1.23 17.16
N PRO A 63 16.71 -2.12 16.58
CA PRO A 63 18.18 -2.01 16.64
C PRO A 63 18.74 -0.67 16.15
N TYR A 64 17.96 0.12 15.45
CA TYR A 64 18.37 1.43 14.91
C TYR A 64 18.25 2.59 15.90
N GLY A 65 17.83 2.33 17.15
CA GLY A 65 17.76 3.34 18.22
C GLY A 65 16.80 4.50 17.99
N ARG A 66 15.87 4.39 17.04
CA ARG A 66 14.89 5.42 16.76
C ARG A 66 13.70 5.32 17.72
N PRO A 67 13.16 6.48 18.16
CA PRO A 67 12.12 6.52 19.21
C PRO A 67 10.73 6.10 18.75
N GLU A 68 10.45 6.13 17.45
CA GLU A 68 9.12 5.88 16.91
C GLU A 68 8.68 4.41 17.13
N THR A 69 7.42 4.21 17.52
CA THR A 69 6.85 2.90 17.81
C THR A 69 5.50 2.69 17.11
N ILE A 70 5.10 1.43 16.95
CA ILE A 70 3.75 1.08 16.47
C ILE A 70 2.67 1.45 17.48
N ASP A 71 3.00 1.47 18.78
CA ASP A 71 2.10 1.91 19.85
C ASP A 71 1.72 3.37 19.69
N GLU A 72 2.70 4.22 19.35
CA GLU A 72 2.50 5.63 19.09
C GLU A 72 1.61 5.83 17.84
N THR A 73 1.88 5.10 16.75
CA THR A 73 1.05 5.14 15.55
C THR A 73 -0.39 4.73 15.86
N ALA A 74 -0.59 3.66 16.61
CA ALA A 74 -1.93 3.23 17.04
C ALA A 74 -2.62 4.28 17.96
N ALA A 75 -1.86 4.94 18.82
CA ALA A 75 -2.38 6.02 19.67
C ALA A 75 -2.83 7.22 18.83
N MET A 76 -2.08 7.61 17.80
CA MET A 76 -2.47 8.68 16.87
C MET A 76 -3.79 8.37 16.17
N ILE A 77 -3.97 7.13 15.68
CA ILE A 77 -5.21 6.69 15.02
C ILE A 77 -6.39 6.78 15.99
N ARG A 78 -6.23 6.28 17.22
CA ARG A 78 -7.30 6.31 18.24
C ARG A 78 -7.64 7.73 18.65
N ALA A 79 -6.65 8.60 18.79
CA ALA A 79 -6.86 10.01 19.09
C ALA A 79 -7.67 10.73 17.99
N ALA A 80 -7.55 10.30 16.73
CA ALA A 80 -8.35 10.76 15.61
C ALA A 80 -9.73 10.07 15.50
N GLY A 81 -10.11 9.22 16.47
CA GLY A 81 -11.39 8.51 16.48
C GLY A 81 -11.44 7.27 15.59
N GLY A 82 -10.30 6.74 15.16
CA GLY A 82 -10.17 5.47 14.44
C GLY A 82 -9.94 4.28 15.38
N THR A 83 -9.89 3.09 14.79
CA THR A 83 -9.60 1.82 15.50
C THR A 83 -8.22 1.31 15.08
N ALA A 84 -7.32 1.07 16.03
CA ALA A 84 -6.00 0.55 15.74
C ALA A 84 -5.52 -0.44 16.82
N ILE A 85 -4.85 -1.49 16.39
CA ILE A 85 -4.33 -2.57 17.22
C ILE A 85 -2.82 -2.70 16.94
N PRO A 86 -1.94 -2.28 17.86
CA PRO A 86 -0.51 -2.49 17.70
C PRO A 86 -0.17 -3.95 18.00
N VAL A 87 0.57 -4.60 17.12
CA VAL A 87 1.05 -5.97 17.29
C VAL A 87 2.52 -6.04 16.91
N ARG A 88 3.38 -6.39 17.89
CA ARG A 88 4.80 -6.60 17.61
C ARG A 88 4.96 -7.82 16.70
N VAL A 89 5.58 -7.61 15.56
CA VAL A 89 5.91 -8.66 14.58
C VAL A 89 7.24 -8.33 13.94
N ASP A 90 8.14 -9.29 13.90
CA ASP A 90 9.28 -9.27 12.99
C ASP A 90 8.88 -9.97 11.70
N HIS A 91 8.66 -9.22 10.65
CA HIS A 91 8.23 -9.75 9.35
C HIS A 91 9.30 -10.60 8.64
N THR A 92 10.51 -10.65 9.15
CA THR A 92 11.56 -11.59 8.69
C THR A 92 11.42 -12.98 9.33
N VAL A 93 10.57 -13.13 10.35
CA VAL A 93 10.32 -14.37 11.08
C VAL A 93 8.93 -14.89 10.70
N GLU A 94 8.90 -15.92 9.85
CA GLU A 94 7.66 -16.43 9.26
C GLU A 94 6.64 -16.87 10.30
N SER A 95 7.06 -17.50 11.40
CA SER A 95 6.16 -17.95 12.47
C SER A 95 5.45 -16.81 13.21
N GLU A 96 6.10 -15.62 13.35
CA GLU A 96 5.46 -14.45 13.92
C GLU A 96 4.39 -13.89 12.97
N VAL A 97 4.68 -13.89 11.67
CA VAL A 97 3.73 -13.45 10.62
C VAL A 97 2.53 -14.39 10.54
N GLU A 98 2.79 -15.70 10.55
CA GLU A 98 1.73 -16.72 10.58
C GLU A 98 0.81 -16.54 11.80
N ALA A 99 1.38 -16.34 12.97
CA ALA A 99 0.61 -16.12 14.19
C ALA A 99 -0.25 -14.84 14.11
N LEU A 100 0.27 -13.76 13.50
CA LEU A 100 -0.48 -12.53 13.24
C LEU A 100 -1.73 -12.81 12.39
N PHE A 101 -1.56 -13.42 11.22
CA PHE A 101 -2.66 -13.64 10.29
C PHE A 101 -3.67 -14.66 10.81
N ARG A 102 -3.23 -15.70 11.51
CA ARG A 102 -4.11 -16.65 12.21
C ARG A 102 -4.98 -15.94 13.26
N ARG A 103 -4.39 -15.00 14.01
CA ARG A 103 -5.13 -14.18 14.97
C ARG A 103 -6.17 -13.31 14.25
N ILE A 104 -5.80 -12.60 13.17
CA ILE A 104 -6.71 -11.73 12.42
C ILE A 104 -7.86 -12.54 11.82
N GLU A 105 -7.57 -13.71 11.28
CA GLU A 105 -8.59 -14.60 10.72
C GLU A 105 -9.57 -15.06 11.80
N ALA A 106 -9.09 -15.42 13.00
CA ALA A 106 -9.94 -15.81 14.12
C ALA A 106 -10.79 -14.63 14.66
N GLU A 107 -10.25 -13.41 14.69
CA GLU A 107 -10.94 -12.22 15.21
C GLU A 107 -11.95 -11.63 14.21
N HIS A 108 -11.66 -11.68 12.90
CA HIS A 108 -12.42 -10.95 11.87
C HIS A 108 -12.86 -11.78 10.67
N GLY A 109 -12.23 -12.94 10.42
CA GLY A 109 -12.49 -13.78 9.24
C GLY A 109 -12.08 -13.15 7.90
N ARG A 110 -11.39 -11.99 7.92
CA ARG A 110 -11.05 -11.24 6.72
C ARG A 110 -9.81 -10.36 6.86
N VAL A 111 -9.16 -10.13 5.74
CA VAL A 111 -8.17 -9.05 5.52
C VAL A 111 -8.57 -8.33 4.25
N ASP A 112 -8.89 -7.03 4.32
CA ASP A 112 -9.29 -6.24 3.16
C ASP A 112 -8.13 -5.51 2.52
N VAL A 113 -7.15 -5.08 3.34
CA VAL A 113 -5.98 -4.34 2.88
C VAL A 113 -4.74 -4.87 3.59
N LEU A 114 -3.72 -5.23 2.81
CA LEU A 114 -2.36 -5.38 3.28
C LEU A 114 -1.52 -4.26 2.65
N ALA A 115 -0.97 -3.37 3.47
CA ALA A 115 0.01 -2.39 3.03
C ALA A 115 1.38 -2.76 3.61
N SER A 116 2.28 -3.20 2.75
CA SER A 116 3.65 -3.58 3.10
C SER A 116 4.58 -2.38 2.91
N SER A 117 5.02 -1.82 4.01
CA SER A 117 6.01 -0.73 4.11
C SER A 117 7.15 -1.12 5.04
N ILE A 118 7.52 -2.40 4.99
CA ILE A 118 8.61 -2.94 5.78
C ILE A 118 9.92 -2.36 5.22
N ALA A 119 10.69 -1.74 6.09
CA ALA A 119 11.99 -1.16 5.78
C ALA A 119 12.92 -1.40 6.97
N GLY A 120 14.14 -0.90 6.89
CA GLY A 120 15.14 -1.04 7.95
C GLY A 120 16.42 -1.65 7.42
N GLU A 121 16.51 -1.78 6.10
CA GLU A 121 17.70 -2.17 5.38
C GLU A 121 18.70 -1.01 5.18
N ASP A 122 18.19 0.25 5.11
CA ASP A 122 19.03 1.43 4.82
C ASP A 122 20.31 1.53 5.69
N PRO A 123 20.26 1.33 7.01
CA PRO A 123 21.47 1.40 7.83
C PRO A 123 22.49 0.29 7.53
N MET A 124 22.07 -0.78 6.85
CA MET A 124 22.93 -1.91 6.48
C MET A 124 23.62 -1.73 5.13
N MET A 125 23.18 -0.74 4.33
CA MET A 125 23.64 -0.58 2.94
C MET A 125 25.03 0.03 2.81
N GLY A 126 25.63 0.54 3.89
CA GLY A 126 26.96 1.13 3.88
C GLY A 126 27.07 2.41 3.03
N GLN A 127 28.30 2.77 2.68
CA GLN A 127 28.55 3.93 1.83
C GLN A 127 28.25 3.63 0.35
N TRP A 128 27.79 4.65 -0.35
CA TRP A 128 27.52 4.59 -1.78
C TRP A 128 28.83 4.64 -2.56
N GLY A 129 28.95 3.79 -3.57
CA GLY A 129 30.12 3.69 -4.42
C GLY A 129 29.80 2.93 -5.69
N SER A 130 30.81 2.66 -6.49
CA SER A 130 30.68 1.82 -7.67
C SER A 130 30.24 0.42 -7.27
N PHE A 131 29.38 -0.25 -8.06
CA PHE A 131 28.84 -1.56 -7.69
C PHE A 131 29.93 -2.62 -7.44
N TRP A 132 31.05 -2.54 -8.12
CA TRP A 132 32.22 -3.47 -7.91
C TRP A 132 33.00 -3.17 -6.63
N GLN A 133 32.70 -2.10 -5.91
CA GLN A 133 33.27 -1.74 -4.61
C GLN A 133 32.27 -1.90 -3.46
N ALA A 134 31.05 -2.37 -3.78
CA ALA A 134 30.00 -2.53 -2.78
C ALA A 134 30.38 -3.58 -1.74
N ASP A 135 30.18 -3.24 -0.46
CA ASP A 135 30.32 -4.19 0.63
C ASP A 135 29.09 -5.12 0.67
N LEU A 136 29.27 -6.39 0.35
CA LEU A 136 28.21 -7.39 0.29
C LEU A 136 28.03 -8.19 1.58
N LYS A 137 28.75 -7.84 2.65
CA LYS A 137 28.66 -8.59 3.93
C LYS A 137 27.24 -8.64 4.52
N ASN A 138 26.42 -7.63 4.23
CA ASN A 138 25.04 -7.53 4.70
C ASN A 138 24.00 -7.88 3.60
N ALA A 139 24.42 -8.35 2.43
CA ALA A 139 23.52 -8.55 1.29
C ALA A 139 22.31 -9.42 1.62
N ASP A 140 22.51 -10.56 2.26
CA ASP A 140 21.44 -11.47 2.65
C ASP A 140 20.47 -10.82 3.66
N ALA A 141 21.01 -10.08 4.64
CA ALA A 141 20.20 -9.38 5.63
C ALA A 141 19.36 -8.26 4.99
N ILE A 142 19.94 -7.53 4.04
CA ILE A 142 19.25 -6.48 3.28
C ILE A 142 18.10 -7.07 2.45
N LEU A 143 18.38 -8.13 1.69
CA LEU A 143 17.34 -8.80 0.89
C LEU A 143 16.26 -9.43 1.77
N ARG A 144 16.66 -10.06 2.87
CA ARG A 144 15.71 -10.64 3.82
C ARG A 144 14.82 -9.58 4.44
N GLN A 145 15.40 -8.44 4.84
CA GLN A 145 14.65 -7.35 5.47
C GLN A 145 13.77 -6.59 4.47
N GLY A 146 14.30 -6.26 3.30
CA GLY A 146 13.63 -5.37 2.35
C GLY A 146 12.75 -6.08 1.31
N LEU A 147 12.93 -7.41 1.09
CA LEU A 147 12.19 -8.13 0.05
C LEU A 147 11.55 -9.41 0.57
N VAL A 148 12.31 -10.32 1.19
CA VAL A 148 11.76 -11.62 1.63
C VAL A 148 10.69 -11.44 2.70
N SER A 149 10.81 -10.46 3.58
CA SER A 149 9.79 -10.12 4.58
C SER A 149 8.44 -9.73 3.95
N HIS A 150 8.44 -9.05 2.81
CA HIS A 150 7.23 -8.71 2.06
C HIS A 150 6.57 -9.97 1.48
N ILE A 151 7.39 -10.87 0.90
CA ILE A 151 6.91 -12.15 0.37
C ILE A 151 6.27 -12.99 1.48
N ILE A 152 6.94 -13.12 2.64
CA ILE A 152 6.41 -13.84 3.81
C ILE A 152 5.07 -13.24 4.24
N THR A 153 4.99 -11.91 4.32
CA THR A 153 3.78 -11.22 4.78
C THR A 153 2.62 -11.42 3.81
N ALA A 154 2.85 -11.26 2.51
CA ALA A 154 1.84 -11.48 1.48
C ALA A 154 1.38 -12.94 1.41
N LYS A 155 2.30 -13.90 1.57
CA LYS A 155 2.01 -15.35 1.60
C LYS A 155 0.94 -15.71 2.64
N HIS A 156 0.99 -15.10 3.82
CA HIS A 156 0.04 -15.38 4.89
C HIS A 156 -1.25 -14.55 4.81
N ALA A 157 -1.23 -13.40 4.15
CA ALA A 157 -2.43 -12.58 3.91
C ALA A 157 -3.30 -13.12 2.77
N ALA A 158 -2.68 -13.55 1.69
CA ALA A 158 -3.35 -13.92 0.45
C ALA A 158 -4.41 -15.03 0.60
N PRO A 159 -4.21 -16.12 1.35
CA PRO A 159 -5.24 -17.17 1.52
C PRO A 159 -6.54 -16.62 2.11
N ILE A 160 -6.46 -15.70 3.09
CA ILE A 160 -7.63 -15.09 3.72
C ILE A 160 -8.38 -14.20 2.71
N MET A 161 -7.64 -13.41 1.90
CA MET A 161 -8.21 -12.58 0.84
C MET A 161 -8.85 -13.42 -0.27
N ILE A 162 -8.21 -14.52 -0.67
CA ILE A 162 -8.70 -15.48 -1.67
C ILE A 162 -10.01 -16.11 -1.21
N ALA A 163 -10.08 -16.57 0.05
CA ALA A 163 -11.29 -17.16 0.62
C ALA A 163 -12.48 -16.18 0.61
N ASN A 164 -12.20 -14.89 0.83
CA ASN A 164 -13.19 -13.81 0.82
C ASN A 164 -13.44 -13.22 -0.59
N ARG A 165 -12.70 -13.64 -1.62
CA ARG A 165 -12.74 -13.09 -2.98
C ARG A 165 -12.70 -11.56 -2.98
N SER A 166 -11.87 -10.99 -2.13
CA SER A 166 -11.74 -9.54 -1.97
C SER A 166 -10.46 -9.22 -1.24
N GLY A 167 -9.69 -8.28 -1.72
CA GLY A 167 -8.48 -7.81 -1.05
C GLY A 167 -7.66 -6.85 -1.90
N LEU A 168 -6.85 -6.05 -1.23
CA LEU A 168 -5.86 -5.17 -1.84
C LEU A 168 -4.52 -5.36 -1.14
N ILE A 169 -3.50 -5.78 -1.88
CA ILE A 169 -2.10 -5.79 -1.44
C ILE A 169 -1.39 -4.58 -2.06
N VAL A 170 -0.73 -3.79 -1.24
CA VAL A 170 0.03 -2.60 -1.65
C VAL A 170 1.48 -2.76 -1.19
N GLU A 171 2.40 -2.85 -2.15
CA GLU A 171 3.84 -2.85 -1.90
C GLU A 171 4.38 -1.43 -2.02
N VAL A 172 4.93 -0.89 -0.94
CA VAL A 172 5.51 0.46 -0.93
C VAL A 172 6.95 0.36 -1.42
N THR A 173 7.24 1.03 -2.54
CA THR A 173 8.56 1.03 -3.18
C THR A 173 9.07 2.45 -3.38
N GLU A 174 10.12 2.62 -4.14
CA GLU A 174 10.67 3.92 -4.54
C GLU A 174 10.78 4.02 -6.06
N ASN A 175 10.61 5.25 -6.57
CA ASN A 175 10.66 5.63 -7.98
C ASN A 175 9.58 4.93 -8.84
N ASP A 176 9.03 5.68 -9.78
CA ASP A 176 8.06 5.23 -10.77
C ASP A 176 8.70 4.78 -12.10
N ILE A 177 10.03 4.73 -12.15
CA ILE A 177 10.83 4.27 -13.29
C ILE A 177 11.65 3.02 -12.92
N LEU A 178 12.05 2.28 -13.94
CA LEU A 178 12.99 1.18 -13.81
C LEU A 178 14.42 1.75 -13.78
N GLY A 179 15.07 1.62 -12.63
CA GLY A 179 16.45 2.08 -12.45
C GLY A 179 16.56 3.49 -11.89
N GLY A 180 17.77 3.88 -11.62
CA GLY A 180 18.16 5.14 -11.01
C GLY A 180 19.36 4.90 -10.14
N GLY A 181 20.49 5.45 -10.28
CA GLY A 181 21.76 5.21 -9.56
C GLY A 181 21.61 4.92 -8.05
N GLY A 182 22.67 4.53 -7.40
CA GLY A 182 22.69 4.31 -5.98
C GLY A 182 23.23 2.93 -5.58
N ASN A 183 23.01 2.54 -4.35
CA ASN A 183 23.45 1.24 -3.85
C ASN A 183 22.77 0.09 -4.59
N PRO A 184 23.52 -0.87 -5.17
CA PRO A 184 22.95 -1.99 -5.93
C PRO A 184 21.94 -2.81 -5.12
N MET A 185 22.18 -3.02 -3.82
CA MET A 185 21.27 -3.79 -2.97
C MET A 185 19.95 -3.06 -2.75
N SER A 186 19.99 -1.72 -2.58
CA SER A 186 18.77 -0.91 -2.52
C SER A 186 17.95 -1.04 -3.81
N GLN A 187 18.62 -0.93 -4.96
CA GLN A 187 17.95 -1.09 -6.26
C GLN A 187 17.32 -2.48 -6.41
N MET A 188 18.01 -3.54 -6.02
CA MET A 188 17.47 -4.91 -6.06
C MET A 188 16.22 -5.05 -5.20
N VAL A 189 16.20 -4.47 -3.99
CA VAL A 189 15.01 -4.45 -3.13
C VAL A 189 13.85 -3.72 -3.81
N LYS A 190 14.08 -2.47 -4.26
CA LYS A 190 13.00 -1.64 -4.81
C LYS A 190 12.45 -2.21 -6.14
N LEU A 191 13.30 -2.73 -7.00
CA LEU A 191 12.88 -3.44 -8.23
C LEU A 191 12.18 -4.75 -7.92
N GLY A 192 12.68 -5.50 -6.92
CA GLY A 192 12.07 -6.74 -6.44
C GLY A 192 10.63 -6.53 -5.97
N LEU A 193 10.35 -5.46 -5.23
CA LEU A 193 8.99 -5.13 -4.77
C LEU A 193 8.04 -4.81 -5.94
N LYS A 194 8.51 -4.12 -6.98
CA LYS A 194 7.73 -3.88 -8.21
C LYS A 194 7.39 -5.18 -8.93
N GLY A 195 8.40 -6.05 -9.08
CA GLY A 195 8.23 -7.39 -9.66
C GLY A 195 7.30 -8.27 -8.84
N LEU A 196 7.41 -8.23 -7.51
CA LEU A 196 6.53 -8.95 -6.59
C LEU A 196 5.06 -8.55 -6.77
N ALA A 197 4.76 -7.25 -6.78
CA ALA A 197 3.41 -6.74 -6.97
C ALA A 197 2.83 -7.19 -8.32
N LEU A 198 3.64 -7.14 -9.40
CA LEU A 198 3.23 -7.58 -10.73
C LEU A 198 2.90 -9.09 -10.77
N ASN A 199 3.75 -9.94 -10.18
CA ASN A 199 3.52 -11.38 -10.12
C ASN A 199 2.29 -11.72 -9.28
N MET A 200 2.16 -11.14 -8.08
CA MET A 200 0.98 -11.32 -7.23
C MET A 200 -0.30 -10.89 -7.95
N ALA A 201 -0.27 -9.79 -8.73
CA ALA A 201 -1.42 -9.33 -9.49
C ALA A 201 -1.91 -10.36 -10.50
N ALA A 202 -1.00 -11.05 -11.20
CA ALA A 202 -1.34 -12.09 -12.16
C ALA A 202 -1.97 -13.31 -11.47
N GLU A 203 -1.37 -13.77 -10.37
CA GLU A 203 -1.82 -14.95 -9.63
C GLU A 203 -3.14 -14.72 -8.86
N LEU A 204 -3.35 -13.52 -8.32
CA LEU A 204 -4.49 -13.20 -7.45
C LEU A 204 -5.72 -12.70 -8.21
N ARG A 205 -5.56 -12.26 -9.47
CA ARG A 205 -6.65 -11.74 -10.29
C ARG A 205 -7.86 -12.69 -10.42
N PRO A 206 -7.69 -14.03 -10.57
CA PRO A 206 -8.82 -14.96 -10.62
C PRO A 206 -9.65 -15.03 -9.34
N TYR A 207 -9.13 -14.50 -8.25
CA TYR A 207 -9.75 -14.49 -6.92
C TYR A 207 -10.27 -13.10 -6.50
N ASP A 208 -10.33 -12.15 -7.44
CA ASP A 208 -10.77 -10.76 -7.20
C ASP A 208 -9.92 -10.00 -6.15
N VAL A 209 -8.64 -10.36 -6.04
CA VAL A 209 -7.67 -9.70 -5.16
C VAL A 209 -6.69 -8.89 -6.01
N ALA A 210 -6.56 -7.61 -5.68
CA ALA A 210 -5.63 -6.70 -6.37
C ALA A 210 -4.26 -6.66 -5.67
N ALA A 211 -3.19 -6.57 -6.46
CA ALA A 211 -1.85 -6.27 -5.96
C ALA A 211 -1.24 -5.11 -6.74
N ILE A 212 -0.69 -4.11 -6.05
CA ILE A 212 -0.23 -2.83 -6.61
C ILE A 212 1.09 -2.45 -5.96
N ALA A 213 2.03 -1.92 -6.73
CA ALA A 213 3.18 -1.21 -6.19
C ALA A 213 2.88 0.29 -6.13
N ILE A 214 3.24 0.95 -5.03
CA ILE A 214 3.08 2.39 -4.89
C ILE A 214 4.40 3.05 -4.49
N THR A 215 4.70 4.20 -5.10
CA THR A 215 5.82 5.04 -4.71
C THR A 215 5.33 6.37 -4.15
N PRO A 216 5.81 6.79 -2.97
CA PRO A 216 5.74 8.19 -2.55
C PRO A 216 6.69 9.04 -3.38
N GLY A 217 6.49 10.36 -3.35
CA GLY A 217 7.48 11.32 -3.77
C GLY A 217 8.61 11.47 -2.76
N PHE A 218 9.24 12.66 -2.72
CA PHE A 218 10.21 12.96 -1.67
C PHE A 218 9.50 12.98 -0.31
N LEU A 219 9.64 11.88 0.43
CA LEU A 219 8.89 11.67 1.67
C LEU A 219 9.52 12.40 2.85
N ARG A 220 8.81 13.34 3.46
CA ARG A 220 9.19 13.98 4.74
C ARG A 220 8.97 13.02 5.90
N SER A 221 9.69 11.90 5.91
CA SER A 221 9.68 10.97 7.06
C SER A 221 10.36 11.60 8.27
N GLU A 222 10.15 11.02 9.45
CA GLU A 222 10.79 11.45 10.71
C GLU A 222 12.33 11.45 10.56
N ALA A 223 12.89 10.47 9.84
CA ALA A 223 14.32 10.41 9.57
C ALA A 223 14.77 11.53 8.63
N MET A 224 13.97 11.86 7.61
CA MET A 224 14.30 12.91 6.67
C MET A 224 14.18 14.30 7.31
N LEU A 225 13.18 14.55 8.15
CA LEU A 225 13.05 15.78 8.93
C LEU A 225 14.28 15.98 9.83
N GLN A 226 14.72 14.91 10.52
CA GLN A 226 15.93 14.94 11.34
C GLN A 226 17.19 15.21 10.50
N HIS A 227 17.31 14.57 9.32
CA HIS A 227 18.42 14.80 8.40
C HIS A 227 18.48 16.26 7.93
N GLN A 228 17.33 16.88 7.67
CA GLN A 228 17.24 18.29 7.28
C GLN A 228 17.42 19.24 8.48
N GLY A 229 17.37 18.76 9.71
CA GLY A 229 17.47 19.58 10.93
C GLY A 229 16.20 20.38 11.21
N VAL A 230 15.03 19.88 10.78
CA VAL A 230 13.73 20.54 10.92
C VAL A 230 12.71 19.62 11.58
N THR A 231 11.58 20.19 11.92
CA THR A 231 10.37 19.48 12.39
C THR A 231 9.25 19.63 11.36
N GLU A 232 8.15 18.88 11.51
CA GLU A 232 7.00 19.04 10.63
C GLU A 232 6.37 20.45 10.72
N ALA A 233 6.52 21.15 11.84
CA ALA A 233 6.01 22.52 12.02
C ALA A 233 6.77 23.57 11.18
N ASN A 234 8.08 23.38 10.99
CA ASN A 234 8.95 24.30 10.25
C ASN A 234 9.66 23.63 9.05
N TRP A 235 9.10 22.57 8.51
CA TRP A 235 9.73 21.75 7.48
C TRP A 235 10.24 22.55 6.26
N ARG A 236 9.58 23.67 5.92
CA ARG A 236 9.98 24.54 4.80
C ARG A 236 11.38 25.14 4.96
N ASP A 237 11.87 25.25 6.20
CA ASP A 237 13.25 25.70 6.46
C ASP A 237 14.30 24.72 5.91
N GLY A 238 13.94 23.45 5.74
CA GLY A 238 14.78 22.43 5.09
C GLY A 238 15.11 22.77 3.62
N GLY A 239 14.27 23.55 2.98
CA GLY A 239 14.53 24.07 1.63
C GLY A 239 15.76 24.96 1.51
N LYS A 240 16.29 25.47 2.63
CA LYS A 240 17.59 26.19 2.67
C LYS A 240 18.76 25.24 2.43
N LYS A 241 18.64 23.98 2.84
CA LYS A 241 19.64 22.93 2.67
C LYS A 241 19.46 22.16 1.35
N ASP A 242 18.23 21.85 1.00
CA ASP A 242 17.85 21.18 -0.24
C ASP A 242 16.55 21.77 -0.79
N LYS A 243 16.63 22.48 -1.91
CA LYS A 243 15.47 23.12 -2.55
C LYS A 243 14.38 22.12 -2.95
N ASN A 244 14.76 20.89 -3.33
CA ASN A 244 13.82 19.85 -3.70
C ASN A 244 12.96 19.40 -2.52
N PHE A 245 13.43 19.61 -1.28
CA PHE A 245 12.67 19.32 -0.07
C PHE A 245 11.36 20.13 0.03
N LEU A 246 11.26 21.28 -0.66
CA LEU A 246 10.03 22.08 -0.73
C LEU A 246 8.89 21.37 -1.49
N GLU A 247 9.24 20.44 -2.36
CA GLU A 247 8.27 19.60 -3.09
C GLU A 247 7.96 18.28 -2.39
N SER A 248 8.50 18.10 -1.17
CA SER A 248 8.28 16.89 -0.40
C SER A 248 6.83 16.74 0.04
N GLU A 249 6.41 15.48 0.19
CA GLU A 249 5.10 15.09 0.71
C GLU A 249 5.20 14.58 2.15
N SER A 250 4.13 14.74 2.94
CA SER A 250 4.05 14.12 4.25
C SER A 250 3.75 12.61 4.13
N PRO A 251 4.05 11.80 5.17
CA PRO A 251 3.63 10.41 5.21
C PRO A 251 2.11 10.21 5.03
N LEU A 252 1.30 11.19 5.42
CA LEU A 252 -0.15 11.12 5.27
C LEU A 252 -0.59 11.20 3.80
N PHE A 253 0.19 11.84 2.93
CA PHE A 253 -0.18 12.00 1.52
C PHE A 253 -0.19 10.65 0.79
N VAL A 254 0.88 9.85 0.87
CA VAL A 254 0.87 8.47 0.35
C VAL A 254 -0.16 7.61 1.10
N GLY A 255 -0.38 7.87 2.39
CA GLY A 255 -1.45 7.22 3.16
C GLY A 255 -2.84 7.46 2.55
N ARG A 256 -3.16 8.69 2.17
CA ARG A 256 -4.42 9.05 1.48
C ARG A 256 -4.54 8.38 0.11
N ALA A 257 -3.43 8.21 -0.60
CA ALA A 257 -3.41 7.45 -1.86
C ALA A 257 -3.83 5.98 -1.63
N VAL A 258 -3.25 5.32 -0.61
CA VAL A 258 -3.61 3.93 -0.27
C VAL A 258 -5.05 3.83 0.22
N ALA A 259 -5.52 4.77 1.05
CA ALA A 259 -6.91 4.77 1.52
C ALA A 259 -7.91 5.00 0.37
N ALA A 260 -7.57 5.83 -0.61
CA ALA A 260 -8.38 6.04 -1.81
C ALA A 260 -8.47 4.78 -2.68
N LEU A 261 -7.35 4.09 -2.91
CA LEU A 261 -7.31 2.80 -3.60
C LEU A 261 -8.14 1.73 -2.86
N ALA A 262 -8.03 1.67 -1.53
CA ALA A 262 -8.80 0.72 -0.71
C ALA A 262 -10.31 0.99 -0.74
N ALA A 263 -10.71 2.23 -0.97
CA ALA A 263 -12.11 2.63 -1.10
C ALA A 263 -12.67 2.53 -2.54
N ASP A 264 -11.81 2.32 -3.54
CA ASP A 264 -12.20 2.25 -4.94
C ASP A 264 -12.81 0.88 -5.26
N PRO A 265 -14.10 0.80 -5.63
CA PRO A 265 -14.73 -0.45 -6.01
C PRO A 265 -14.13 -1.08 -7.28
N ASN A 266 -13.40 -0.31 -8.07
CA ASN A 266 -12.76 -0.74 -9.31
C ASN A 266 -11.25 -0.98 -9.15
N VAL A 267 -10.74 -1.11 -7.93
CA VAL A 267 -9.30 -1.23 -7.65
C VAL A 267 -8.65 -2.42 -8.38
N LEU A 268 -9.42 -3.47 -8.67
CA LEU A 268 -8.93 -4.63 -9.44
C LEU A 268 -8.43 -4.24 -10.85
N ASN A 269 -8.96 -3.17 -11.45
CA ASN A 269 -8.49 -2.65 -12.73
C ASN A 269 -7.10 -2.00 -12.64
N ARG A 270 -6.64 -1.72 -11.43
CA ARG A 270 -5.30 -1.18 -11.15
C ARG A 270 -4.27 -2.25 -10.81
N SER A 271 -4.73 -3.50 -10.64
CA SER A 271 -3.85 -4.61 -10.25
C SER A 271 -2.70 -4.78 -11.25
N GLY A 272 -1.48 -4.94 -10.75
CA GLY A 272 -0.24 -5.03 -11.53
C GLY A 272 0.39 -3.69 -11.91
N GLN A 273 -0.23 -2.55 -11.54
CA GLN A 273 0.34 -1.24 -11.87
C GLN A 273 1.35 -0.77 -10.81
N LEU A 274 2.32 0.01 -11.26
CA LEU A 274 3.16 0.85 -10.43
C LEU A 274 2.57 2.26 -10.44
N LEU A 275 2.08 2.70 -9.30
CA LEU A 275 1.38 3.98 -9.13
C LEU A 275 2.19 4.91 -8.23
N SER A 276 1.96 6.20 -8.36
CA SER A 276 2.57 7.21 -7.50
C SER A 276 1.52 7.98 -6.69
N SER A 277 1.91 8.43 -5.48
CA SER A 277 1.05 9.25 -4.61
C SER A 277 0.53 10.50 -5.32
N TRP A 278 1.39 11.18 -6.10
CA TRP A 278 1.04 12.40 -6.84
C TRP A 278 0.09 12.13 -8.01
N GLN A 279 0.24 11.03 -8.74
CA GLN A 279 -0.71 10.62 -9.78
C GLN A 279 -2.09 10.36 -9.16
N LEU A 280 -2.13 9.52 -8.11
CA LEU A 280 -3.37 9.19 -7.42
C LEU A 280 -4.04 10.41 -6.78
N SER A 281 -3.25 11.38 -6.29
CA SER A 281 -3.80 12.65 -5.81
C SER A 281 -4.54 13.44 -6.88
N ARG A 282 -4.04 13.43 -8.12
CA ARG A 282 -4.74 14.06 -9.25
C ARG A 282 -6.03 13.33 -9.62
N GLU A 283 -6.01 11.99 -9.57
CA GLU A 283 -7.16 11.15 -9.92
C GLU A 283 -8.27 11.18 -8.85
N TYR A 284 -7.91 10.92 -7.59
CA TYR A 284 -8.84 10.85 -6.46
C TYR A 284 -9.09 12.18 -5.75
N LYS A 285 -8.46 13.29 -6.19
CA LYS A 285 -8.68 14.67 -5.74
C LYS A 285 -8.37 14.94 -4.26
N PHE A 286 -7.51 14.16 -3.63
CA PHE A 286 -7.04 14.46 -2.29
C PHE A 286 -5.83 15.42 -2.30
N THR A 287 -5.56 16.01 -1.14
CA THR A 287 -4.41 16.91 -0.90
C THR A 287 -3.58 16.36 0.26
N ASP A 288 -2.38 16.90 0.47
CA ASP A 288 -1.66 16.72 1.73
C ASP A 288 -2.37 17.46 2.88
N TYR A 289 -1.92 17.28 4.12
CA TYR A 289 -2.57 17.90 5.29
C TYR A 289 -2.50 19.43 5.26
N ASP A 290 -1.51 20.01 4.57
CA ASP A 290 -1.33 21.47 4.38
C ASP A 290 -2.08 22.03 3.15
N GLY A 291 -2.93 21.21 2.52
CA GLY A 291 -3.74 21.57 1.37
C GLY A 291 -3.03 21.51 0.01
N ARG A 292 -1.71 21.28 -0.01
CA ARG A 292 -0.95 21.14 -1.25
C ARG A 292 -1.20 19.80 -1.94
N ARG A 293 -0.79 19.74 -3.19
CA ARG A 293 -0.63 18.51 -3.98
C ARG A 293 0.81 18.40 -4.44
N PRO A 294 1.71 17.87 -3.62
CA PRO A 294 3.08 17.61 -4.04
C PRO A 294 3.10 16.80 -5.32
N ASP A 295 3.96 17.15 -6.26
CA ASP A 295 4.07 16.47 -7.56
C ASP A 295 5.54 16.19 -7.88
N TRP A 296 6.08 15.16 -7.25
CA TRP A 296 7.46 14.75 -7.44
C TRP A 296 7.77 14.33 -8.88
N GLY A 297 6.78 13.83 -9.62
CA GLY A 297 6.94 13.48 -11.03
C GLY A 297 7.35 14.63 -11.93
N ARG A 298 7.09 15.88 -11.54
CA ARG A 298 7.58 17.06 -12.28
C ARG A 298 9.07 17.27 -12.13
N LEU A 299 9.65 16.89 -10.99
CA LEU A 299 11.07 17.05 -10.71
C LEU A 299 11.89 15.88 -11.23
N ALA A 300 11.31 14.67 -11.23
CA ALA A 300 12.00 13.46 -11.68
C ALA A 300 12.32 13.44 -13.19
N VAL A 301 11.82 14.38 -13.97
CA VAL A 301 11.92 14.40 -15.43
C VAL A 301 12.69 15.64 -15.95
N ASP A 302 13.51 16.28 -15.15
CA ASP A 302 14.46 17.24 -15.72
C ASP A 302 15.62 16.47 -16.37
N PHE A 303 15.37 15.95 -17.58
CA PHE A 303 16.37 15.30 -18.41
C PHE A 303 17.53 16.22 -18.79
N SER A 304 17.41 17.54 -18.54
CA SER A 304 18.45 18.51 -18.85
C SER A 304 19.69 18.37 -17.97
N VAL A 305 19.55 17.75 -16.79
CA VAL A 305 20.67 17.47 -15.86
C VAL A 305 21.34 16.12 -16.09
N LEU A 306 20.80 15.27 -16.96
CA LEU A 306 21.37 13.96 -17.26
C LEU A 306 22.39 14.06 -18.41
N PRO A 307 23.52 13.34 -18.34
CA PRO A 307 24.44 13.25 -19.47
C PRO A 307 23.70 12.74 -20.71
N PRO A 308 23.94 13.35 -21.92
CA PRO A 308 23.25 12.96 -23.15
C PRO A 308 23.21 11.45 -23.43
N PRO A 309 24.28 10.66 -23.21
CA PRO A 309 24.25 9.21 -23.42
C PRO A 309 23.22 8.50 -22.52
N LEU A 310 22.98 9.00 -21.29
CA LEU A 310 22.00 8.41 -20.38
C LEU A 310 20.57 8.76 -20.81
N VAL A 311 20.35 9.98 -21.30
CA VAL A 311 19.07 10.40 -21.89
C VAL A 311 18.71 9.53 -23.10
N ASP A 312 19.68 9.30 -23.98
CA ASP A 312 19.49 8.48 -25.17
C ASP A 312 19.22 7.01 -24.82
N MET A 313 19.94 6.48 -23.83
CA MET A 313 19.68 5.13 -23.31
C MET A 313 18.27 4.98 -22.72
N LEU A 314 17.82 5.95 -21.93
CA LEU A 314 16.48 5.95 -21.36
C LEU A 314 15.39 6.07 -22.44
N ARG A 315 15.58 6.94 -23.43
CA ARG A 315 14.68 7.09 -24.58
C ARG A 315 14.60 5.80 -25.40
N THR A 316 15.76 5.23 -25.73
CA THR A 316 15.85 3.98 -26.52
C THR A 316 15.23 2.82 -25.76
N GLY A 317 15.53 2.68 -24.45
CA GLY A 317 14.92 1.66 -23.58
C GLY A 317 13.40 1.79 -23.50
N THR A 318 12.89 3.01 -23.37
CA THR A 318 11.43 3.26 -23.35
C THR A 318 10.77 2.94 -24.70
N GLN A 319 11.41 3.30 -25.81
CA GLN A 319 10.90 2.97 -27.15
C GLN A 319 10.88 1.46 -27.39
N LEU A 320 11.96 0.75 -27.05
CA LEU A 320 12.03 -0.71 -27.18
C LEU A 320 10.97 -1.40 -26.30
N GLN A 321 10.72 -0.91 -25.08
CA GLN A 321 9.64 -1.43 -24.24
C GLN A 321 8.25 -1.21 -24.84
N LEU A 322 8.00 -0.03 -25.40
CA LEU A 322 6.73 0.28 -26.07
C LEU A 322 6.52 -0.56 -27.32
N GLU A 323 7.56 -0.78 -28.12
CA GLU A 323 7.51 -1.65 -29.29
C GLU A 323 7.29 -3.11 -28.89
N TRP A 324 7.99 -3.59 -27.87
CA TRP A 324 7.79 -4.92 -27.33
C TRP A 324 6.35 -5.12 -26.80
N LEU A 325 5.82 -4.15 -26.05
CA LEU A 325 4.43 -4.18 -25.56
C LEU A 325 3.42 -4.20 -26.71
N LYS A 326 3.65 -3.44 -27.78
CA LYS A 326 2.79 -3.50 -28.99
C LYS A 326 2.84 -4.89 -29.62
N THR A 327 4.03 -5.44 -29.79
CA THR A 327 4.24 -6.78 -30.38
C THR A 327 3.56 -7.86 -29.53
N VAL A 328 3.73 -7.84 -28.21
CA VAL A 328 3.06 -8.78 -27.29
C VAL A 328 1.54 -8.62 -27.36
N THR A 329 1.04 -7.39 -27.42
CA THR A 329 -0.39 -7.14 -27.52
C THR A 329 -0.99 -7.70 -28.81
N GLU A 330 -0.32 -7.53 -29.94
CA GLU A 330 -0.78 -8.07 -31.24
C GLU A 330 -0.74 -9.60 -31.23
N HIS A 331 0.35 -10.23 -30.79
CA HIS A 331 0.43 -11.69 -30.66
C HIS A 331 -0.63 -12.26 -29.71
N THR A 332 -0.91 -11.54 -28.60
CA THR A 332 -1.97 -11.96 -27.67
C THR A 332 -3.35 -11.89 -28.32
N LYS A 333 -3.64 -10.85 -29.09
CA LYS A 333 -4.89 -10.75 -29.86
C LYS A 333 -5.03 -11.88 -30.87
N GLU A 334 -3.97 -12.18 -31.64
CA GLU A 334 -3.95 -13.28 -32.60
C GLU A 334 -4.14 -14.64 -31.92
N PHE A 335 -3.52 -14.84 -30.75
CA PHE A 335 -3.67 -16.06 -29.96
C PHE A 335 -5.11 -16.22 -29.45
N LEU A 336 -5.69 -15.16 -28.86
CA LEU A 336 -7.07 -15.17 -28.38
C LEU A 336 -8.09 -15.40 -29.49
N ALA A 337 -7.84 -14.87 -30.70
CA ALA A 337 -8.70 -15.10 -31.86
C ALA A 337 -8.67 -16.56 -32.35
N LYS A 338 -7.66 -17.32 -32.01
CA LYS A 338 -7.52 -18.76 -32.34
C LYS A 338 -8.10 -19.69 -31.27
N ILE A 339 -8.48 -19.17 -30.09
CA ILE A 339 -9.11 -19.96 -29.04
C ILE A 339 -10.57 -20.19 -29.47
N PRO A 340 -11.05 -21.45 -29.62
CA PRO A 340 -12.44 -21.73 -29.92
C PRO A 340 -13.32 -21.19 -28.78
N GLU A 341 -14.44 -20.55 -29.13
CA GLU A 341 -15.43 -20.19 -28.13
C GLU A 341 -15.80 -21.41 -27.31
N ALA A 342 -15.73 -21.31 -25.98
CA ALA A 342 -16.12 -22.40 -25.11
C ALA A 342 -17.60 -22.74 -25.38
N PRO A 343 -17.95 -24.03 -25.59
CA PRO A 343 -19.33 -24.42 -25.85
C PRO A 343 -20.21 -23.91 -24.73
N ALA A 344 -21.27 -23.18 -25.08
CA ALA A 344 -22.21 -22.57 -24.14
C ALA A 344 -22.65 -23.62 -23.12
N SER A 345 -22.24 -23.49 -21.86
CA SER A 345 -22.63 -24.41 -20.81
C SER A 345 -24.15 -24.37 -20.71
N ARG A 346 -24.82 -25.47 -21.06
CA ARG A 346 -26.25 -25.65 -20.83
C ARG A 346 -26.52 -25.40 -19.34
N ARG A 347 -27.09 -24.25 -19.02
CA ARG A 347 -27.65 -23.98 -17.70
C ARG A 347 -28.63 -25.09 -17.37
N LYS A 348 -28.23 -26.02 -16.50
CA LYS A 348 -29.16 -26.99 -15.92
C LYS A 348 -30.17 -26.21 -15.07
N THR A 349 -31.37 -26.11 -15.56
CA THR A 349 -32.51 -25.59 -14.80
C THR A 349 -32.64 -26.40 -13.51
N PRO A 350 -32.77 -25.82 -12.32
CA PRO A 350 -32.92 -26.58 -11.08
C PRO A 350 -34.26 -27.33 -11.12
N ALA A 351 -34.21 -28.65 -10.95
CA ALA A 351 -35.35 -29.52 -10.91
C ALA A 351 -36.30 -29.08 -9.77
N ARG A 352 -37.55 -28.83 -10.16
CA ARG A 352 -38.66 -28.47 -9.27
C ARG A 352 -38.89 -29.58 -8.25
N ARG A 353 -38.53 -29.36 -7.00
CA ARG A 353 -38.73 -30.27 -5.86
C ARG A 353 -40.20 -30.50 -5.67
N LYS A 354 -40.70 -31.70 -6.00
CA LYS A 354 -42.07 -32.16 -5.70
C LYS A 354 -42.25 -32.21 -4.18
N LYS A 355 -43.21 -31.44 -3.66
CA LYS A 355 -43.69 -31.57 -2.29
C LYS A 355 -44.40 -32.92 -2.15
N THR A 356 -43.83 -33.87 -1.43
CA THR A 356 -44.51 -35.05 -0.95
C THR A 356 -45.29 -34.69 0.31
N THR A 357 -46.61 -34.63 0.19
CA THR A 357 -47.54 -34.57 1.30
C THR A 357 -47.67 -35.98 1.90
N THR A 358 -47.07 -36.18 3.05
CA THR A 358 -47.37 -37.36 3.88
C THR A 358 -48.65 -37.10 4.66
N ARG A 359 -49.72 -37.78 4.26
CA ARG A 359 -50.95 -37.93 5.07
C ARG A 359 -50.65 -38.85 6.26
N GLY A 360 -50.94 -38.36 7.43
CA GLY A 360 -50.94 -39.16 8.64
C GLY A 360 -52.04 -40.26 8.61
N ARG A 361 -51.73 -41.36 9.25
CA ARG A 361 -52.69 -42.36 9.63
C ARG A 361 -52.54 -42.62 11.13
N ALA A 362 -53.61 -42.39 11.86
CA ALA A 362 -53.77 -42.73 13.25
C ALA A 362 -54.26 -44.16 13.36
N ASP A 363 -53.79 -44.86 14.37
CA ASP A 363 -54.35 -45.77 15.28
C ASP A 363 -54.74 -47.21 14.81
N PRO A 364 -54.85 -48.09 15.79
CA PRO A 364 -55.00 -47.99 17.26
C PRO A 364 -53.81 -48.46 18.07
#